data_87ab653ec324c23096f7332faaafd65d
#
_entry.id   87ab653ec324c23096f7332faaafd65d
#
_cell.length_a   1.000
_cell.length_b   1.000
_cell.length_c   1.000
_cell.angle_alpha   90.00
_cell.angle_beta   90.00
_cell.angle_gamma   90.00
#
_symmetry.space_group_name_H-M   'P 1'
#
loop_
_entity.id
_entity.type
_entity.pdbx_description
1 polymer ?
#
loop_
_entity_poly.entity_id
_entity_poly.type
_entity_poly.pdbx_seq_one_letter_code
_entity_poly.pdbx_strand_id
1 'polypeptide(L)'
;MPKIKVALVGVGNCASALIQGQQYYASREREEESIGLRNLFLGGLHPRDIQIVAAFDVDSRKVGKDLAEAIFAQPNNAPRLVDISPANVTVHKGPLMDGLGERARQIVQISDMPETNVAKTLKEAEAEIVLNLLPSGAEKAAQWYAEEALVAGCAFVNATPNFIASDAVWAKRFEVAGLPLVGDDLIDQVGATTLHKTLLRLLSMNGVRITETYQLDVGGGAESLDTLERTRGIKRSVKTQSVEAALPYKAEVVAGSTDYVDFLENKRDSYFWIRGVHFCNVPMQIDLKLSTVDAPNAGSVLFDVIRAVKIALDRQMKGAIMPICAYAFKHPPNLVPLEVAEKMFAEFIREME
;
A
#
# COMPACT_ATOMS: atom_id res chain seq x y z
N MET A 1 -8.53 -20.68 14.87
CA MET A 1 -8.89 -19.27 14.73
C MET A 1 -9.39 -19.03 13.32
N PRO A 2 -10.35 -18.15 13.06
CA PRO A 2 -10.81 -17.89 11.73
C PRO A 2 -9.64 -17.32 10.90
N LYS A 3 -9.38 -17.88 9.72
CA LYS A 3 -8.39 -17.36 8.80
C LYS A 3 -8.97 -16.22 7.98
N ILE A 4 -8.16 -15.21 7.70
CA ILE A 4 -8.51 -14.08 6.84
C ILE A 4 -8.13 -14.47 5.41
N LYS A 5 -9.11 -14.77 4.56
CA LYS A 5 -8.88 -15.24 3.19
C LYS A 5 -8.66 -14.07 2.23
N VAL A 6 -7.44 -13.94 1.73
CA VAL A 6 -7.01 -12.80 0.88
C VAL A 6 -6.63 -13.29 -0.51
N ALA A 7 -7.13 -12.61 -1.52
CA ALA A 7 -6.68 -12.74 -2.90
C ALA A 7 -5.74 -11.59 -3.26
N LEU A 8 -4.62 -11.90 -3.92
CA LEU A 8 -3.63 -10.92 -4.36
C LEU A 8 -3.80 -10.59 -5.83
N VAL A 9 -3.81 -9.32 -6.16
CA VAL A 9 -3.76 -8.80 -7.53
C VAL A 9 -2.43 -8.09 -7.73
N GLY A 10 -1.53 -8.68 -8.52
CA GLY A 10 -0.14 -8.29 -8.65
C GLY A 10 0.78 -9.03 -7.67
N VAL A 11 1.60 -9.94 -8.18
CA VAL A 11 2.59 -10.74 -7.42
C VAL A 11 3.96 -10.08 -7.54
N GLY A 12 4.04 -8.80 -7.14
CA GLY A 12 5.24 -7.97 -7.19
C GLY A 12 6.03 -7.97 -5.88
N ASN A 13 6.90 -6.96 -5.71
CA ASN A 13 7.74 -6.79 -4.54
C ASN A 13 6.95 -6.67 -3.23
N CYS A 14 5.82 -5.93 -3.23
CA CYS A 14 4.96 -5.78 -2.05
C CYS A 14 4.32 -7.10 -1.63
N ALA A 15 3.85 -7.91 -2.59
CA ALA A 15 3.34 -9.26 -2.33
C ALA A 15 4.44 -10.16 -1.75
N SER A 16 5.66 -10.08 -2.30
CA SER A 16 6.82 -10.81 -1.78
C SER A 16 7.09 -10.46 -0.32
N ALA A 17 7.14 -9.18 0.02
CA ALA A 17 7.37 -8.72 1.39
C ALA A 17 6.26 -9.17 2.36
N LEU A 18 4.98 -9.07 1.94
CA LEU A 18 3.83 -9.51 2.74
C LEU A 18 3.92 -11.00 3.08
N ILE A 19 4.17 -11.86 2.08
CA ILE A 19 4.23 -13.32 2.27
C ILE A 19 5.44 -13.71 3.12
N GLN A 20 6.60 -13.12 2.86
CA GLN A 20 7.79 -13.34 3.68
C GLN A 20 7.59 -12.87 5.12
N GLY A 21 6.96 -11.70 5.31
CA GLY A 21 6.63 -11.17 6.62
C GLY A 21 5.65 -12.06 7.37
N GLN A 22 4.64 -12.62 6.71
CA GLN A 22 3.73 -13.57 7.33
C GLN A 22 4.48 -14.78 7.90
N GLN A 23 5.39 -15.37 7.12
CA GLN A 23 6.22 -16.49 7.57
C GLN A 23 7.14 -16.09 8.73
N TYR A 24 7.76 -14.90 8.64
CA TYR A 24 8.68 -14.38 9.65
C TYR A 24 8.01 -14.15 11.01
N TYR A 25 6.80 -13.57 11.01
CA TYR A 25 6.07 -13.26 12.25
C TYR A 25 5.19 -14.42 12.75
N ALA A 26 4.99 -15.48 11.98
CA ALA A 26 4.05 -16.56 12.31
C ALA A 26 4.30 -17.21 13.69
N SER A 27 5.56 -17.30 14.12
CA SER A 27 5.98 -17.90 15.40
C SER A 27 6.12 -16.88 16.55
N ARG A 28 5.88 -15.59 16.32
CA ARG A 28 6.00 -14.56 17.35
C ARG A 28 4.72 -14.55 18.19
N GLU A 29 4.89 -14.50 19.51
CA GLU A 29 3.75 -14.55 20.45
C GLU A 29 3.67 -13.32 21.36
N ARG A 30 4.73 -12.51 21.41
CA ARG A 30 4.82 -11.34 22.28
C ARG A 30 5.10 -10.09 21.48
N GLU A 31 4.53 -8.96 21.91
CA GLU A 31 4.71 -7.66 21.25
C GLU A 31 6.18 -7.23 21.16
N GLU A 32 7.01 -7.58 22.17
CA GLU A 32 8.45 -7.27 22.16
C GLU A 32 9.21 -8.02 21.04
N GLU A 33 8.61 -9.05 20.46
CA GLU A 33 9.18 -9.83 19.35
C GLU A 33 8.72 -9.28 17.97
N SER A 34 7.90 -8.25 17.96
CA SER A 34 7.26 -7.70 16.77
C SER A 34 8.07 -6.59 16.07
N ILE A 35 9.40 -6.54 16.27
CA ILE A 35 10.24 -5.53 15.62
C ILE A 35 9.91 -5.48 14.12
N GLY A 36 9.50 -4.30 13.64
CA GLY A 36 9.09 -4.10 12.25
C GLY A 36 7.58 -4.15 12.01
N LEU A 37 6.76 -4.50 13.00
CA LEU A 37 5.30 -4.31 12.97
C LEU A 37 4.89 -3.26 14.01
N ARG A 38 3.83 -2.50 13.71
CA ARG A 38 3.22 -1.62 14.72
C ARG A 38 2.41 -2.40 15.73
N ASN A 39 1.73 -3.46 15.26
CA ASN A 39 0.86 -4.30 16.07
C ASN A 39 1.12 -5.76 15.71
N LEU A 40 1.58 -6.56 16.66
CA LEU A 40 1.61 -8.02 16.47
C LEU A 40 0.19 -8.58 16.53
N PHE A 41 -0.60 -8.10 17.49
CA PHE A 41 -2.04 -8.37 17.57
C PHE A 41 -2.83 -7.10 17.26
N LEU A 42 -3.83 -7.19 16.39
CA LEU A 42 -4.74 -6.12 16.06
C LEU A 42 -6.19 -6.63 16.19
N GLY A 43 -6.94 -6.16 17.19
CA GLY A 43 -8.27 -6.68 17.47
C GLY A 43 -8.29 -8.21 17.68
N GLY A 44 -7.27 -8.75 18.33
CA GLY A 44 -7.07 -10.18 18.54
C GLY A 44 -6.56 -10.98 17.33
N LEU A 45 -6.41 -10.35 16.17
CA LEU A 45 -5.92 -10.97 14.94
C LEU A 45 -4.39 -10.86 14.84
N HIS A 46 -3.75 -11.96 14.41
CA HIS A 46 -2.29 -12.08 14.26
C HIS A 46 -1.90 -12.17 12.76
N PRO A 47 -0.68 -11.78 12.32
CA PRO A 47 -0.23 -11.99 10.94
C PRO A 47 -0.41 -13.41 10.39
N ARG A 48 -0.25 -14.44 11.24
CA ARG A 48 -0.47 -15.85 10.88
C ARG A 48 -1.91 -16.22 10.53
N ASP A 49 -2.88 -15.37 10.90
CA ASP A 49 -4.30 -15.61 10.59
C ASP A 49 -4.63 -15.24 9.14
N ILE A 50 -3.76 -14.49 8.46
CA ILE A 50 -3.89 -14.17 7.05
C ILE A 50 -3.59 -15.42 6.22
N GLN A 51 -4.46 -15.75 5.29
CA GLN A 51 -4.27 -16.85 4.34
C GLN A 51 -4.45 -16.31 2.92
N ILE A 52 -3.39 -16.39 2.11
CA ILE A 52 -3.54 -16.11 0.68
C ILE A 52 -4.21 -17.33 0.04
N VAL A 53 -5.34 -17.10 -0.65
CA VAL A 53 -6.17 -18.16 -1.24
C VAL A 53 -6.24 -18.09 -2.76
N ALA A 54 -5.91 -16.95 -3.36
CA ALA A 54 -5.79 -16.76 -4.80
C ALA A 54 -4.73 -15.70 -5.10
N ALA A 55 -4.11 -15.76 -6.28
CA ALA A 55 -3.16 -14.76 -6.73
C ALA A 55 -3.26 -14.60 -8.25
N PHE A 56 -3.15 -13.36 -8.73
CA PHE A 56 -3.24 -12.99 -10.14
C PHE A 56 -2.03 -12.15 -10.56
N ASP A 57 -1.44 -12.48 -11.69
CA ASP A 57 -0.35 -11.75 -12.34
C ASP A 57 -0.45 -11.92 -13.86
N VAL A 58 0.39 -11.22 -14.62
CA VAL A 58 0.46 -11.32 -16.08
C VAL A 58 1.80 -11.87 -16.58
N ASP A 59 2.83 -11.93 -15.70
CA ASP A 59 4.18 -12.35 -16.05
C ASP A 59 4.29 -13.88 -16.22
N SER A 60 4.78 -14.34 -17.35
CA SER A 60 4.95 -15.78 -17.66
C SER A 60 5.89 -16.52 -16.71
N ARG A 61 6.77 -15.78 -16.03
CA ARG A 61 7.69 -16.35 -15.02
C ARG A 61 6.99 -16.63 -13.69
N LYS A 62 5.75 -16.13 -13.51
CA LYS A 62 4.95 -16.26 -12.29
C LYS A 62 3.66 -17.04 -12.53
N VAL A 63 2.96 -16.76 -13.63
CA VAL A 63 1.70 -17.44 -13.98
C VAL A 63 1.90 -18.94 -14.11
N GLY A 64 1.04 -19.74 -13.49
CA GLY A 64 1.10 -21.19 -13.45
C GLY A 64 2.04 -21.77 -12.38
N LYS A 65 2.78 -20.94 -11.64
CA LYS A 65 3.69 -21.38 -10.58
C LYS A 65 3.03 -21.26 -9.21
N ASP A 66 3.62 -21.99 -8.24
CA ASP A 66 3.28 -21.76 -6.82
C ASP A 66 3.67 -20.35 -6.39
N LEU A 67 2.82 -19.73 -5.59
CA LEU A 67 3.02 -18.36 -5.11
C LEU A 67 4.35 -18.19 -4.36
N ALA A 68 4.80 -19.21 -3.60
CA ALA A 68 6.07 -19.21 -2.89
C ALA A 68 7.29 -19.13 -3.84
N GLU A 69 7.16 -19.61 -5.07
CA GLU A 69 8.17 -19.48 -6.12
C GLU A 69 8.02 -18.13 -6.86
N ALA A 70 6.77 -17.78 -7.20
CA ALA A 70 6.44 -16.62 -8.01
C ALA A 70 6.88 -15.29 -7.36
N ILE A 71 6.82 -15.17 -6.03
CA ILE A 71 7.23 -13.95 -5.30
C ILE A 71 8.72 -13.63 -5.44
N PHE A 72 9.56 -14.59 -5.84
CA PHE A 72 11.00 -14.42 -6.10
C PHE A 72 11.34 -14.39 -7.59
N ALA A 73 10.37 -14.62 -8.46
CA ALA A 73 10.60 -14.56 -9.90
C ALA A 73 10.84 -13.13 -10.39
N GLN A 74 11.77 -12.96 -11.33
CA GLN A 74 12.00 -11.67 -11.98
C GLN A 74 10.69 -11.09 -12.56
N PRO A 75 10.51 -9.78 -12.60
CA PRO A 75 11.44 -8.71 -12.24
C PRO A 75 11.42 -8.33 -10.75
N ASN A 76 10.86 -9.16 -9.86
CA ASN A 76 10.89 -8.88 -8.43
C ASN A 76 12.35 -8.83 -7.95
N ASN A 77 12.64 -7.80 -7.17
CA ASN A 77 13.94 -7.54 -6.56
C ASN A 77 13.84 -7.24 -5.05
N ALA A 78 12.70 -7.60 -4.44
CA ALA A 78 12.57 -7.57 -2.99
C ALA A 78 13.61 -8.48 -2.33
N PRO A 79 14.22 -8.09 -1.22
CA PRO A 79 15.20 -8.92 -0.53
C PRO A 79 14.58 -10.23 -0.05
N ARG A 80 15.37 -11.31 -0.10
CA ARG A 80 14.97 -12.58 0.51
C ARG A 80 15.20 -12.51 2.02
N LEU A 81 14.12 -12.44 2.78
CA LEU A 81 14.14 -12.25 4.24
C LEU A 81 14.10 -13.59 4.98
N VAL A 82 13.34 -14.54 4.45
CA VAL A 82 13.15 -15.88 5.02
C VAL A 82 12.93 -16.91 3.90
N ASP A 83 13.12 -18.18 4.22
CA ASP A 83 12.71 -19.27 3.36
C ASP A 83 11.19 -19.49 3.47
N ILE A 84 10.54 -19.66 2.32
CA ILE A 84 9.10 -19.83 2.22
C ILE A 84 8.79 -21.28 1.84
N SER A 85 7.93 -21.93 2.63
CA SER A 85 7.37 -23.23 2.29
C SER A 85 6.36 -23.10 1.13
N PRO A 86 6.11 -24.14 0.33
CA PRO A 86 5.09 -24.12 -0.73
C PRO A 86 3.77 -23.55 -0.21
N ALA A 87 3.25 -22.56 -0.91
CA ALA A 87 2.00 -21.89 -0.54
C ALA A 87 0.76 -22.70 -0.91
N ASN A 88 0.90 -23.63 -1.86
CA ASN A 88 -0.19 -24.39 -2.49
C ASN A 88 -1.24 -23.45 -3.12
N VAL A 89 -0.80 -22.32 -3.61
CA VAL A 89 -1.60 -21.33 -4.34
C VAL A 89 -0.95 -21.10 -5.69
N THR A 90 -1.65 -21.50 -6.75
CA THR A 90 -1.18 -21.24 -8.12
C THR A 90 -1.47 -19.79 -8.50
N VAL A 91 -0.50 -19.12 -9.11
CA VAL A 91 -0.70 -17.78 -9.67
C VAL A 91 -1.46 -17.90 -11.00
N HIS A 92 -2.64 -17.29 -11.06
CA HIS A 92 -3.49 -17.26 -12.23
C HIS A 92 -3.15 -16.08 -13.14
N LYS A 93 -3.41 -16.23 -14.46
CA LYS A 93 -3.31 -15.11 -15.38
C LYS A 93 -4.52 -14.20 -15.24
N GLY A 94 -4.27 -12.96 -14.87
CA GLY A 94 -5.25 -11.88 -14.94
C GLY A 94 -5.23 -11.15 -16.30
N PRO A 95 -6.20 -10.25 -16.56
CA PRO A 95 -6.20 -9.42 -17.75
C PRO A 95 -5.07 -8.38 -17.69
N LEU A 96 -4.41 -8.16 -18.83
CA LEU A 96 -3.32 -7.18 -18.93
C LEU A 96 -3.85 -5.75 -18.91
N MET A 97 -4.85 -5.45 -19.71
CA MET A 97 -5.42 -4.11 -19.90
C MET A 97 -4.33 -3.01 -20.04
N ASP A 98 -4.34 -2.01 -19.15
CA ASP A 98 -3.32 -0.97 -19.02
C ASP A 98 -2.26 -1.27 -17.93
N GLY A 99 -2.14 -2.53 -17.52
CA GLY A 99 -1.26 -2.96 -16.42
C GLY A 99 0.23 -2.67 -16.62
N LEU A 100 0.71 -2.51 -17.85
CA LEU A 100 2.12 -2.29 -18.18
C LEU A 100 2.31 -1.08 -19.10
N GLY A 101 3.20 -0.15 -18.69
CA GLY A 101 3.76 0.89 -19.54
C GLY A 101 4.77 0.34 -20.55
N GLU A 102 5.25 1.17 -21.49
CA GLU A 102 6.15 0.75 -22.57
C GLU A 102 7.48 0.19 -22.04
N ARG A 103 8.07 0.84 -21.04
CA ARG A 103 9.32 0.38 -20.43
C ARG A 103 9.13 -0.88 -19.60
N ALA A 104 8.02 -0.98 -18.87
CA ALA A 104 7.70 -2.17 -18.09
C ALA A 104 7.51 -3.40 -19.01
N ARG A 105 7.01 -3.24 -20.23
CA ARG A 105 6.90 -4.31 -21.25
C ARG A 105 8.26 -4.87 -21.71
N GLN A 106 9.35 -4.15 -21.48
CA GLN A 106 10.69 -4.64 -21.82
C GLN A 106 11.23 -5.60 -20.75
N ILE A 107 10.73 -5.52 -19.53
CA ILE A 107 11.19 -6.33 -18.38
C ILE A 107 10.17 -7.38 -17.94
N VAL A 108 8.89 -7.21 -18.21
CA VAL A 108 7.81 -8.17 -17.91
C VAL A 108 7.50 -9.00 -19.14
N GLN A 109 7.51 -10.30 -18.99
CA GLN A 109 7.18 -11.26 -20.08
C GLN A 109 5.72 -11.68 -19.93
N ILE A 110 4.86 -11.22 -20.83
CA ILE A 110 3.42 -11.53 -20.77
C ILE A 110 3.21 -13.03 -21.02
N SER A 111 2.45 -13.68 -20.14
CA SER A 111 2.08 -15.10 -20.28
C SER A 111 1.11 -15.33 -21.46
N ASP A 112 1.32 -16.41 -22.19
CA ASP A 112 0.41 -16.86 -23.25
C ASP A 112 -0.76 -17.73 -22.73
N MET A 113 -0.79 -18.05 -21.42
CA MET A 113 -1.89 -18.80 -20.83
C MET A 113 -3.21 -18.01 -20.97
N PRO A 114 -4.37 -18.71 -21.03
CA PRO A 114 -5.65 -18.03 -21.07
C PRO A 114 -5.91 -17.23 -19.78
N GLU A 115 -6.60 -16.10 -19.92
CA GLU A 115 -7.06 -15.32 -18.80
C GLU A 115 -8.07 -16.10 -17.95
N THR A 116 -7.95 -15.97 -16.63
CA THR A 116 -8.81 -16.65 -15.67
C THR A 116 -10.08 -15.84 -15.42
N ASN A 117 -11.20 -16.50 -15.22
CA ASN A 117 -12.41 -15.84 -14.71
C ASN A 117 -12.20 -15.48 -13.23
N VAL A 118 -11.84 -14.23 -12.97
CA VAL A 118 -11.42 -13.76 -11.65
C VAL A 118 -12.53 -13.87 -10.62
N ALA A 119 -13.74 -13.37 -10.91
CA ALA A 119 -14.85 -13.45 -9.95
C ALA A 119 -15.21 -14.90 -9.59
N LYS A 120 -15.15 -15.83 -10.54
CA LYS A 120 -15.36 -17.25 -10.28
C LYS A 120 -14.28 -17.82 -9.38
N THR A 121 -13.00 -17.53 -9.69
CA THR A 121 -11.86 -18.00 -8.89
C THR A 121 -11.92 -17.45 -7.45
N LEU A 122 -12.28 -16.17 -7.28
CA LEU A 122 -12.46 -15.56 -5.95
C LEU A 122 -13.54 -16.28 -5.14
N LYS A 123 -14.68 -16.61 -5.76
CA LYS A 123 -15.76 -17.35 -5.11
C LYS A 123 -15.36 -18.77 -4.75
N GLU A 124 -14.71 -19.50 -5.66
CA GLU A 124 -14.25 -20.88 -5.43
C GLU A 124 -13.17 -20.95 -4.33
N ALA A 125 -12.31 -19.92 -4.24
CA ALA A 125 -11.33 -19.78 -3.19
C ALA A 125 -11.92 -19.24 -1.87
N GLU A 126 -13.20 -18.85 -1.85
CA GLU A 126 -13.87 -18.20 -0.73
C GLU A 126 -13.10 -16.97 -0.21
N ALA A 127 -12.55 -16.16 -1.14
CA ALA A 127 -11.84 -14.94 -0.78
C ALA A 127 -12.76 -13.95 -0.09
N GLU A 128 -12.28 -13.35 1.01
CA GLU A 128 -12.99 -12.29 1.75
C GLU A 128 -12.52 -10.91 1.32
N ILE A 129 -11.23 -10.80 0.98
CA ILE A 129 -10.56 -9.53 0.68
C ILE A 129 -9.77 -9.68 -0.63
N VAL A 130 -9.94 -8.74 -1.55
CA VAL A 130 -9.07 -8.58 -2.72
C VAL A 130 -8.10 -7.44 -2.45
N LEU A 131 -6.79 -7.73 -2.45
CA LEU A 131 -5.72 -6.79 -2.24
C LEU A 131 -5.09 -6.41 -3.59
N ASN A 132 -5.30 -5.18 -4.04
CA ASN A 132 -4.76 -4.64 -5.28
C ASN A 132 -3.35 -4.05 -5.05
N LEU A 133 -2.35 -4.70 -5.65
CA LEU A 133 -0.92 -4.33 -5.64
C LEU A 133 -0.38 -4.11 -7.06
N LEU A 134 -1.24 -3.74 -8.00
CA LEU A 134 -0.87 -3.44 -9.39
C LEU A 134 0.07 -2.21 -9.46
N PRO A 135 0.78 -2.02 -10.57
CA PRO A 135 1.54 -0.79 -10.82
C PRO A 135 0.63 0.46 -10.80
N SER A 136 1.20 1.60 -10.43
CA SER A 136 0.44 2.85 -10.25
C SER A 136 -0.27 3.36 -11.51
N GLY A 137 0.22 3.03 -12.69
CA GLY A 137 -0.41 3.41 -13.97
C GLY A 137 -1.46 2.41 -14.49
N ALA A 138 -1.83 1.39 -13.72
CA ALA A 138 -2.80 0.36 -14.09
C ALA A 138 -4.23 0.73 -13.63
N GLU A 139 -4.73 1.90 -14.02
CA GLU A 139 -6.01 2.43 -13.55
C GLU A 139 -7.20 1.56 -14.00
N LYS A 140 -7.27 1.24 -15.30
CA LYS A 140 -8.36 0.42 -15.85
C LYS A 140 -8.36 -0.99 -15.26
N ALA A 141 -7.17 -1.59 -15.11
CA ALA A 141 -7.05 -2.90 -14.49
C ALA A 141 -7.47 -2.86 -13.02
N ALA A 142 -7.07 -1.84 -12.25
CA ALA A 142 -7.47 -1.69 -10.85
C ALA A 142 -9.00 -1.56 -10.69
N GLN A 143 -9.64 -0.73 -11.52
CA GLN A 143 -11.10 -0.58 -11.56
C GLN A 143 -11.79 -1.89 -11.96
N TRP A 144 -11.25 -2.61 -12.93
CA TRP A 144 -11.79 -3.90 -13.36
C TRP A 144 -11.72 -4.95 -12.23
N TYR A 145 -10.58 -5.02 -11.49
CA TYR A 145 -10.50 -5.91 -10.34
C TYR A 145 -11.41 -5.50 -9.18
N ALA A 146 -11.67 -4.21 -8.99
CA ALA A 146 -12.68 -3.74 -8.04
C ALA A 146 -14.10 -4.21 -8.43
N GLU A 147 -14.40 -4.22 -9.74
CA GLU A 147 -15.65 -4.79 -10.26
C GLU A 147 -15.76 -6.30 -9.98
N GLU A 148 -14.70 -7.06 -10.27
CA GLU A 148 -14.66 -8.50 -10.01
C GLU A 148 -14.80 -8.83 -8.52
N ALA A 149 -14.22 -7.98 -7.65
CA ALA A 149 -14.40 -8.08 -6.19
C ALA A 149 -15.87 -7.89 -5.78
N LEU A 150 -16.54 -6.86 -6.33
CA LEU A 150 -17.98 -6.65 -6.11
C LEU A 150 -18.81 -7.86 -6.57
N VAL A 151 -18.55 -8.38 -7.76
CA VAL A 151 -19.23 -9.57 -8.30
C VAL A 151 -18.99 -10.82 -7.44
N ALA A 152 -17.80 -10.93 -6.86
CA ALA A 152 -17.43 -12.04 -5.98
C ALA A 152 -17.98 -11.89 -4.55
N GLY A 153 -18.36 -10.69 -4.12
CA GLY A 153 -18.76 -10.39 -2.74
C GLY A 153 -17.58 -10.20 -1.80
N CYS A 154 -16.46 -9.66 -2.29
CA CYS A 154 -15.23 -9.43 -1.53
C CYS A 154 -15.07 -7.95 -1.17
N ALA A 155 -14.51 -7.66 0.00
CA ALA A 155 -13.95 -6.35 0.31
C ALA A 155 -12.78 -6.02 -0.64
N PHE A 156 -12.53 -4.74 -0.91
CA PHE A 156 -11.45 -4.33 -1.79
C PHE A 156 -10.48 -3.38 -1.10
N VAL A 157 -9.18 -3.70 -1.19
CA VAL A 157 -8.08 -2.89 -0.68
C VAL A 157 -7.29 -2.36 -1.87
N ASN A 158 -7.33 -1.05 -2.10
CA ASN A 158 -6.58 -0.41 -3.17
C ASN A 158 -5.27 0.19 -2.65
N ALA A 159 -4.17 -0.53 -2.78
CA ALA A 159 -2.85 -0.04 -2.35
C ALA A 159 -2.20 0.92 -3.38
N THR A 160 -2.82 1.12 -4.54
CA THR A 160 -2.28 1.93 -5.64
C THR A 160 -2.82 3.37 -5.62
N PRO A 161 -2.18 4.34 -6.29
CA PRO A 161 -2.66 5.73 -6.34
C PRO A 161 -3.86 5.95 -7.27
N ASN A 162 -4.46 4.89 -7.81
CA ASN A 162 -5.69 4.98 -8.59
C ASN A 162 -6.87 5.29 -7.69
N PHE A 163 -7.71 6.26 -8.05
CA PHE A 163 -8.80 6.73 -7.20
C PHE A 163 -9.99 5.77 -7.26
N ILE A 164 -10.13 4.93 -6.22
CA ILE A 164 -11.22 3.98 -6.05
C ILE A 164 -11.90 4.24 -4.69
N ALA A 165 -11.18 4.14 -3.58
CA ALA A 165 -11.79 4.35 -2.27
C ALA A 165 -12.14 5.82 -2.01
N SER A 166 -11.39 6.76 -2.60
CA SER A 166 -11.63 8.20 -2.54
C SER A 166 -12.67 8.69 -3.56
N ASP A 167 -13.07 7.85 -4.51
CA ASP A 167 -14.13 8.16 -5.48
C ASP A 167 -15.51 7.85 -4.91
N ALA A 168 -16.39 8.85 -4.89
CA ALA A 168 -17.73 8.72 -4.29
C ALA A 168 -18.62 7.69 -5.01
N VAL A 169 -18.43 7.47 -6.31
CA VAL A 169 -19.22 6.50 -7.08
C VAL A 169 -18.82 5.08 -6.67
N TRP A 170 -17.53 4.80 -6.61
CA TRP A 170 -17.02 3.51 -6.15
C TRP A 170 -17.39 3.25 -4.69
N ALA A 171 -17.19 4.23 -3.80
CA ALA A 171 -17.57 4.10 -2.39
C ALA A 171 -19.06 3.76 -2.24
N LYS A 172 -19.94 4.40 -3.02
CA LYS A 172 -21.37 4.11 -3.02
C LYS A 172 -21.71 2.72 -3.55
N ARG A 173 -20.99 2.23 -4.56
CA ARG A 173 -21.21 0.87 -5.09
C ARG A 173 -20.86 -0.20 -4.05
N PHE A 174 -19.74 -0.05 -3.34
CA PHE A 174 -19.37 -0.95 -2.24
C PHE A 174 -20.34 -0.83 -1.07
N GLU A 175 -20.81 0.37 -0.74
CA GLU A 175 -21.84 0.57 0.29
C GLU A 175 -23.14 -0.17 -0.05
N VAL A 176 -23.62 -0.08 -1.30
CA VAL A 176 -24.82 -0.78 -1.75
C VAL A 176 -24.64 -2.29 -1.75
N ALA A 177 -23.45 -2.76 -2.10
CA ALA A 177 -23.10 -4.17 -2.05
C ALA A 177 -22.91 -4.72 -0.61
N GLY A 178 -22.87 -3.85 0.39
CA GLY A 178 -22.64 -4.26 1.79
C GLY A 178 -21.20 -4.62 2.09
N LEU A 179 -20.22 -4.12 1.32
CA LEU A 179 -18.81 -4.51 1.38
C LEU A 179 -17.90 -3.34 1.78
N PRO A 180 -16.84 -3.59 2.57
CA PRO A 180 -15.80 -2.61 2.85
C PRO A 180 -14.96 -2.27 1.61
N LEU A 181 -14.57 -0.99 1.52
CA LEU A 181 -13.62 -0.46 0.55
C LEU A 181 -12.58 0.38 1.29
N VAL A 182 -11.28 0.17 1.02
CA VAL A 182 -10.21 0.99 1.59
C VAL A 182 -9.14 1.32 0.55
N GLY A 183 -8.54 2.49 0.63
CA GLY A 183 -7.53 3.05 -0.29
C GLY A 183 -7.42 4.57 -0.08
N ASP A 184 -6.72 5.30 -0.88
CA ASP A 184 -5.88 4.94 -2.03
C ASP A 184 -4.42 5.35 -1.77
N ASP A 185 -3.46 4.72 -2.45
CA ASP A 185 -2.01 4.95 -2.31
C ASP A 185 -1.49 4.65 -0.88
N LEU A 186 -1.12 3.38 -0.65
CA LEU A 186 -0.63 2.88 0.65
C LEU A 186 0.53 3.71 1.20
N ILE A 187 0.48 4.02 2.49
CA ILE A 187 1.59 4.64 3.23
C ILE A 187 2.66 3.59 3.50
N ASP A 188 3.92 3.98 3.44
CA ASP A 188 5.04 3.16 3.91
C ASP A 188 5.22 3.32 5.43
N GLN A 189 5.65 2.27 6.12
CA GLN A 189 5.89 2.28 7.58
C GLN A 189 6.91 3.35 8.00
N VAL A 190 8.09 3.32 7.38
CA VAL A 190 9.14 4.34 7.51
C VAL A 190 9.31 5.00 6.14
N GLY A 191 8.22 5.60 5.67
CA GLY A 191 8.19 6.20 4.34
C GLY A 191 8.52 7.68 4.35
N ALA A 192 8.94 8.16 3.20
CA ALA A 192 9.29 9.57 3.01
C ALA A 192 8.13 10.51 3.38
N THR A 193 6.91 10.21 2.93
CA THR A 193 5.74 11.05 3.22
C THR A 193 5.42 11.09 4.71
N THR A 194 5.50 9.95 5.40
CA THR A 194 5.26 9.87 6.86
C THR A 194 6.31 10.66 7.62
N LEU A 195 7.60 10.49 7.29
CA LEU A 195 8.70 11.21 7.92
C LEU A 195 8.56 12.72 7.69
N HIS A 196 8.27 13.13 6.46
CA HIS A 196 8.09 14.54 6.11
C HIS A 196 6.95 15.18 6.93
N LYS A 197 5.77 14.55 6.93
CA LYS A 197 4.61 15.00 7.73
C LYS A 197 4.96 15.13 9.21
N THR A 198 5.65 14.13 9.78
CA THR A 198 6.04 14.10 11.20
C THR A 198 7.00 15.23 11.53
N LEU A 199 8.02 15.49 10.69
CA LEU A 199 8.97 16.59 10.87
C LEU A 199 8.27 17.95 10.79
N LEU A 200 7.43 18.19 9.80
CA LEU A 200 6.69 19.44 9.67
C LEU A 200 5.77 19.66 10.87
N ARG A 201 5.11 18.61 11.32
CA ARG A 201 4.25 18.66 12.52
C ARG A 201 5.05 18.99 13.77
N LEU A 202 6.17 18.29 14.01
CA LEU A 202 7.05 18.53 15.14
C LEU A 202 7.52 20.00 15.18
N LEU A 203 8.00 20.50 14.06
CA LEU A 203 8.50 21.86 13.94
C LEU A 203 7.37 22.89 14.20
N SER A 204 6.21 22.69 13.59
CA SER A 204 5.05 23.55 13.74
C SER A 204 4.55 23.59 15.19
N MET A 205 4.51 22.46 15.89
CA MET A 205 4.12 22.38 17.31
C MET A 205 5.10 23.14 18.23
N ASN A 206 6.37 23.23 17.83
CA ASN A 206 7.39 23.98 18.56
C ASN A 206 7.47 25.47 18.14
N GLY A 207 6.46 25.98 17.44
CA GLY A 207 6.38 27.39 17.06
C GLY A 207 7.22 27.78 15.85
N VAL A 208 7.77 26.81 15.13
CA VAL A 208 8.49 27.07 13.86
C VAL A 208 7.47 27.32 12.75
N ARG A 209 7.61 28.41 12.03
CA ARG A 209 6.83 28.70 10.81
C ARG A 209 7.56 28.17 9.60
N ILE A 210 7.09 27.07 9.03
CA ILE A 210 7.61 26.54 7.76
C ILE A 210 7.15 27.47 6.63
N THR A 211 8.09 27.85 5.77
CA THR A 211 7.82 28.70 4.59
C THR A 211 7.83 27.87 3.32
N GLU A 212 8.82 27.00 3.17
CA GLU A 212 9.04 26.22 1.96
C GLU A 212 9.56 24.82 2.34
N THR A 213 9.15 23.81 1.59
CA THR A 213 9.70 22.47 1.73
C THR A 213 9.55 21.65 0.47
N TYR A 214 10.51 20.76 0.22
CA TYR A 214 10.36 19.75 -0.82
C TYR A 214 10.83 18.36 -0.35
N GLN A 215 10.32 17.35 -1.04
CA GLN A 215 10.73 15.95 -0.96
C GLN A 215 10.96 15.41 -2.36
N LEU A 216 12.13 14.83 -2.61
CA LEU A 216 12.49 14.16 -3.86
C LEU A 216 12.78 12.69 -3.56
N ASP A 217 12.16 11.79 -4.32
CA ASP A 217 12.33 10.35 -4.16
C ASP A 217 13.03 9.77 -5.40
N VAL A 218 13.98 8.85 -5.17
CA VAL A 218 14.65 8.06 -6.21
C VAL A 218 14.57 6.59 -5.82
N GLY A 219 14.12 5.73 -6.71
CA GLY A 219 13.98 4.29 -6.45
C GLY A 219 14.45 3.42 -7.62
N GLY A 220 14.76 2.14 -7.36
CA GLY A 220 15.24 1.19 -8.38
C GLY A 220 14.23 0.08 -8.70
N GLY A 221 13.06 0.05 -8.04
CA GLY A 221 12.03 -0.95 -8.31
C GLY A 221 11.18 -0.62 -9.55
N ALA A 222 10.50 -1.63 -10.09
CA ALA A 222 9.61 -1.50 -11.24
C ALA A 222 8.49 -0.46 -11.04
N GLU A 223 8.06 -0.25 -9.79
CA GLU A 223 7.09 0.78 -9.43
C GLU A 223 7.64 2.20 -9.64
N SER A 224 8.92 2.44 -9.36
CA SER A 224 9.55 3.75 -9.65
C SER A 224 9.65 4.00 -11.14
N LEU A 225 9.96 2.97 -11.93
CA LEU A 225 10.00 3.05 -13.39
C LEU A 225 8.62 3.37 -13.97
N ASP A 226 7.59 2.67 -13.53
CA ASP A 226 6.20 2.89 -13.96
C ASP A 226 5.69 4.29 -13.56
N THR A 227 6.02 4.72 -12.34
CA THR A 227 5.69 6.07 -11.85
C THR A 227 6.33 7.15 -12.70
N LEU A 228 7.62 7.02 -13.03
CA LEU A 228 8.33 7.98 -13.88
C LEU A 228 7.69 8.10 -15.26
N GLU A 229 7.27 6.98 -15.82
CA GLU A 229 6.68 6.90 -17.16
C GLU A 229 5.24 7.43 -17.22
N ARG A 230 4.39 7.03 -16.28
CA ARG A 230 2.92 7.18 -16.41
C ARG A 230 2.24 8.05 -15.38
N THR A 231 2.73 8.08 -14.14
CA THR A 231 1.96 8.63 -13.02
C THR A 231 2.69 9.67 -12.17
N ARG A 232 3.85 10.15 -12.64
CA ARG A 232 4.68 11.13 -11.90
C ARG A 232 3.88 12.36 -11.43
N GLY A 233 3.03 12.91 -12.31
CA GLY A 233 2.20 14.07 -11.98
C GLY A 233 1.16 13.78 -10.91
N ILE A 234 0.47 12.65 -11.01
CA ILE A 234 -0.55 12.20 -10.06
C ILE A 234 0.09 11.96 -8.69
N LYS A 235 1.17 11.18 -8.63
CA LYS A 235 1.87 10.90 -7.38
C LYS A 235 2.44 12.14 -6.72
N ARG A 236 2.97 13.09 -7.52
CA ARG A 236 3.41 14.38 -7.00
C ARG A 236 2.25 15.15 -6.36
N SER A 237 1.11 15.22 -7.02
CA SER A 237 -0.08 15.91 -6.48
C SER A 237 -0.56 15.25 -5.17
N VAL A 238 -0.74 13.92 -5.17
CA VAL A 238 -1.21 13.16 -3.99
C VAL A 238 -0.26 13.34 -2.80
N LYS A 239 1.05 13.17 -3.01
CA LYS A 239 2.04 13.34 -1.93
C LYS A 239 2.12 14.77 -1.43
N THR A 240 2.08 15.77 -2.33
CA THR A 240 2.08 17.18 -1.95
C THR A 240 0.89 17.51 -1.06
N GLN A 241 -0.33 17.15 -1.47
CA GLN A 241 -1.54 17.36 -0.67
C GLN A 241 -1.48 16.65 0.69
N SER A 242 -0.96 15.42 0.70
CA SER A 242 -0.78 14.67 1.95
C SER A 242 0.20 15.36 2.92
N VAL A 243 1.27 15.95 2.40
CA VAL A 243 2.26 16.68 3.22
C VAL A 243 1.71 18.04 3.67
N GLU A 244 1.02 18.77 2.80
CA GLU A 244 0.35 20.05 3.14
C GLU A 244 -0.63 19.89 4.30
N ALA A 245 -1.37 18.77 4.34
CA ALA A 245 -2.32 18.47 5.41
C ALA A 245 -1.67 18.32 6.80
N ALA A 246 -0.35 18.24 6.89
CA ALA A 246 0.37 18.20 8.16
C ALA A 246 0.55 19.59 8.80
N LEU A 247 0.31 20.67 8.05
CA LEU A 247 0.47 22.05 8.51
C LEU A 247 -0.89 22.71 8.74
N PRO A 248 -1.10 23.46 9.84
CA PRO A 248 -2.34 24.19 10.08
C PRO A 248 -2.41 25.52 9.30
N TYR A 249 -1.50 25.75 8.37
CA TYR A 249 -1.38 26.96 7.54
C TYR A 249 -0.77 26.62 6.18
N LYS A 250 -0.88 27.51 5.22
CA LYS A 250 -0.27 27.36 3.90
C LYS A 250 1.24 27.59 3.94
N ALA A 251 1.98 26.73 3.26
CA ALA A 251 3.39 26.84 2.93
C ALA A 251 3.61 26.38 1.50
N GLU A 252 4.76 26.71 0.91
CA GLU A 252 5.15 26.20 -0.41
C GLU A 252 5.65 24.78 -0.26
N VAL A 253 4.87 23.80 -0.73
CA VAL A 253 5.17 22.38 -0.58
C VAL A 253 5.28 21.70 -1.94
N VAL A 254 6.36 20.95 -2.15
CA VAL A 254 6.51 20.04 -3.30
C VAL A 254 6.99 18.69 -2.79
N ALA A 255 6.18 17.63 -2.94
CA ALA A 255 6.56 16.30 -2.50
C ALA A 255 6.42 15.25 -3.60
N GLY A 256 7.41 14.34 -3.68
CA GLY A 256 7.32 13.14 -4.49
C GLY A 256 7.67 13.29 -5.95
N SER A 257 8.67 14.07 -6.29
CA SER A 257 9.32 13.90 -7.59
C SER A 257 10.06 12.56 -7.55
N THR A 258 9.67 11.62 -8.40
CA THR A 258 10.31 10.30 -8.48
C THR A 258 11.22 10.25 -9.69
N ASP A 259 12.40 9.68 -9.50
CA ASP A 259 13.30 9.26 -10.55
C ASP A 259 13.62 7.76 -10.41
N TYR A 260 14.22 7.17 -11.45
CA TYR A 260 14.53 5.75 -11.50
C TYR A 260 16.03 5.53 -11.72
N VAL A 261 16.62 4.70 -10.85
CA VAL A 261 18.02 4.26 -10.94
C VAL A 261 18.05 2.76 -10.67
N ASP A 262 18.28 1.97 -11.71
CA ASP A 262 18.15 0.51 -11.72
C ASP A 262 19.03 -0.20 -10.69
N PHE A 263 20.28 0.24 -10.50
CA PHE A 263 21.19 -0.36 -9.53
C PHE A 263 20.84 -0.12 -8.06
N LEU A 264 19.82 0.70 -7.77
CA LEU A 264 19.25 0.80 -6.42
C LEU A 264 18.38 -0.43 -6.07
N GLU A 265 17.97 -1.21 -7.07
CA GLU A 265 17.11 -2.40 -6.88
C GLU A 265 15.86 -2.08 -6.07
N ASN A 266 15.64 -2.72 -4.92
CA ASN A 266 14.49 -2.44 -4.04
C ASN A 266 14.73 -1.31 -3.02
N LYS A 267 15.82 -0.55 -3.18
CA LYS A 267 16.11 0.62 -2.33
C LYS A 267 15.39 1.85 -2.85
N ARG A 268 15.06 2.73 -1.92
CA ARG A 268 14.56 4.08 -2.17
C ARG A 268 15.34 5.08 -1.33
N ASP A 269 15.86 6.10 -2.00
CA ASP A 269 16.46 7.28 -1.40
C ASP A 269 15.49 8.45 -1.49
N SER A 270 15.24 9.12 -0.38
CA SER A 270 14.39 10.29 -0.28
C SER A 270 15.15 11.45 0.34
N TYR A 271 15.08 12.59 -0.31
CA TYR A 271 15.78 13.82 0.08
C TYR A 271 14.75 14.86 0.49
N PHE A 272 14.99 15.50 1.64
CA PHE A 272 14.11 16.51 2.20
C PHE A 272 14.88 17.79 2.40
N TRP A 273 14.26 18.89 2.02
CA TRP A 273 14.70 20.22 2.34
C TRP A 273 13.53 20.99 2.96
N ILE A 274 13.76 21.57 4.14
CA ILE A 274 12.75 22.27 4.91
C ILE A 274 13.33 23.61 5.32
N ARG A 275 12.65 24.69 4.98
CA ARG A 275 13.01 26.06 5.36
C ARG A 275 11.89 26.69 6.18
N GLY A 276 12.27 27.46 7.17
CA GLY A 276 11.33 28.18 8.01
C GLY A 276 12.01 29.21 8.86
N VAL A 277 11.21 29.79 9.75
CA VAL A 277 11.67 30.75 10.75
C VAL A 277 11.21 30.31 12.15
N HIS A 278 12.06 30.56 13.15
CA HIS A 278 11.74 30.30 14.54
C HIS A 278 11.83 31.60 15.37
N PHE A 279 12.16 31.52 16.65
CA PHE A 279 12.20 32.64 17.58
C PHE A 279 12.75 33.93 16.94
N CYS A 280 11.98 35.03 17.05
CA CYS A 280 12.31 36.34 16.48
C CYS A 280 12.56 36.34 14.96
N ASN A 281 11.91 35.48 14.22
CA ASN A 281 12.08 35.31 12.76
C ASN A 281 13.49 34.88 12.32
N VAL A 282 14.28 34.28 13.19
CA VAL A 282 15.57 33.72 12.81
C VAL A 282 15.36 32.58 11.82
N PRO A 283 16.02 32.60 10.65
CA PRO A 283 15.86 31.55 9.66
C PRO A 283 16.48 30.24 10.11
N MET A 284 15.86 29.13 9.71
CA MET A 284 16.37 27.78 9.88
C MET A 284 16.22 26.97 8.59
N GLN A 285 17.07 25.98 8.42
CA GLN A 285 17.02 25.02 7.34
C GLN A 285 17.37 23.63 7.85
N ILE A 286 16.69 22.62 7.31
CA ILE A 286 16.99 21.21 7.52
C ILE A 286 17.20 20.56 6.15
N ASP A 287 18.30 19.83 6.02
CA ASP A 287 18.59 18.91 4.93
C ASP A 287 18.64 17.50 5.51
N LEU A 288 17.83 16.59 4.97
CA LEU A 288 17.74 15.22 5.44
C LEU A 288 17.73 14.24 4.26
N LYS A 289 18.38 13.10 4.42
CA LYS A 289 18.28 11.96 3.54
C LYS A 289 17.76 10.77 4.31
N LEU A 290 16.77 10.07 3.74
CA LEU A 290 16.28 8.78 4.19
C LEU A 290 16.59 7.73 3.11
N SER A 291 17.24 6.63 3.50
CA SER A 291 17.43 5.46 2.64
C SER A 291 16.71 4.26 3.23
N THR A 292 15.82 3.64 2.45
CA THR A 292 15.00 2.49 2.91
C THR A 292 14.97 1.40 1.86
N VAL A 293 14.50 0.21 2.26
CA VAL A 293 14.12 -0.88 1.36
C VAL A 293 12.60 -0.82 1.18
N ASP A 294 12.14 -0.69 -0.06
CA ASP A 294 10.76 -0.25 -0.37
C ASP A 294 9.69 -1.30 -0.01
N ALA A 295 9.86 -2.53 -0.48
CA ALA A 295 8.84 -3.56 -0.32
C ALA A 295 8.52 -3.93 1.15
N PRO A 296 9.49 -4.10 2.06
CA PRO A 296 9.20 -4.33 3.47
C PRO A 296 8.43 -3.20 4.14
N ASN A 297 8.68 -1.94 3.75
CA ASN A 297 7.93 -0.79 4.25
C ASN A 297 6.42 -0.88 3.96
N ALA A 298 6.05 -1.27 2.74
CA ALA A 298 4.66 -1.50 2.37
C ALA A 298 4.09 -2.74 3.07
N GLY A 299 4.87 -3.84 3.11
CA GLY A 299 4.47 -5.11 3.69
C GLY A 299 4.00 -4.98 5.14
N SER A 300 4.69 -4.18 5.98
CA SER A 300 4.34 -4.02 7.39
C SER A 300 2.97 -3.36 7.59
N VAL A 301 2.64 -2.34 6.79
CA VAL A 301 1.35 -1.63 6.86
C VAL A 301 0.20 -2.51 6.37
N LEU A 302 0.46 -3.35 5.36
CA LEU A 302 -0.55 -4.27 4.83
C LEU A 302 -1.06 -5.26 5.87
N PHE A 303 -0.24 -5.66 6.86
CA PHE A 303 -0.72 -6.51 7.96
C PHE A 303 -1.82 -5.84 8.78
N ASP A 304 -1.65 -4.56 9.12
CA ASP A 304 -2.67 -3.81 9.85
C ASP A 304 -3.92 -3.61 8.98
N VAL A 305 -3.75 -3.24 7.71
CA VAL A 305 -4.87 -3.00 6.78
C VAL A 305 -5.72 -4.26 6.59
N ILE A 306 -5.11 -5.42 6.29
CA ILE A 306 -5.84 -6.68 6.06
C ILE A 306 -6.64 -7.06 7.31
N ARG A 307 -6.03 -6.98 8.50
CA ARG A 307 -6.69 -7.32 9.77
C ARG A 307 -7.80 -6.32 10.11
N ALA A 308 -7.57 -5.03 9.87
CA ALA A 308 -8.59 -3.99 10.07
C ALA A 308 -9.79 -4.15 9.11
N VAL A 309 -9.55 -4.53 7.84
CA VAL A 309 -10.63 -4.84 6.89
C VAL A 309 -11.42 -6.07 7.32
N LYS A 310 -10.75 -7.10 7.88
CA LYS A 310 -11.47 -8.24 8.48
C LYS A 310 -12.38 -7.81 9.62
N ILE A 311 -11.91 -6.93 10.51
CA ILE A 311 -12.72 -6.35 11.58
C ILE A 311 -13.93 -5.59 11.00
N ALA A 312 -13.72 -4.81 9.91
CA ALA A 312 -14.82 -4.10 9.25
C ALA A 312 -15.85 -5.06 8.64
N LEU A 313 -15.40 -6.18 8.03
CA LEU A 313 -16.28 -7.24 7.52
C LEU A 313 -17.10 -7.88 8.65
N ASP A 314 -16.46 -8.26 9.75
CA ASP A 314 -17.14 -8.90 10.89
C ASP A 314 -18.17 -7.97 11.55
N ARG A 315 -17.96 -6.65 11.47
CA ARG A 315 -18.91 -5.61 11.90
C ARG A 315 -19.93 -5.22 10.84
N GLN A 316 -19.93 -5.87 9.69
CA GLN A 316 -20.83 -5.56 8.57
C GLN A 316 -20.75 -4.09 8.12
N MET A 317 -19.57 -3.47 8.26
CA MET A 317 -19.32 -2.12 7.75
C MET A 317 -19.20 -2.14 6.23
N LYS A 318 -19.57 -1.04 5.59
CA LYS A 318 -19.73 -0.96 4.13
C LYS A 318 -19.29 0.39 3.57
N GLY A 319 -18.94 0.39 2.29
CA GLY A 319 -18.42 1.58 1.61
C GLY A 319 -16.99 1.90 2.06
N ALA A 320 -16.57 3.14 1.89
CA ALA A 320 -15.22 3.57 2.27
C ALA A 320 -15.06 3.63 3.79
N ILE A 321 -14.16 2.80 4.35
CA ILE A 321 -13.93 2.71 5.80
C ILE A 321 -12.92 3.77 6.23
N MET A 322 -13.42 4.95 6.57
CA MET A 322 -12.62 6.15 6.82
C MET A 322 -11.49 5.96 7.85
N PRO A 323 -11.66 5.29 9.01
CA PRO A 323 -10.57 5.07 9.97
C PRO A 323 -9.39 4.33 9.37
N ILE A 324 -9.63 3.32 8.54
CA ILE A 324 -8.56 2.55 7.88
C ILE A 324 -7.93 3.37 6.75
N CYS A 325 -8.76 4.06 5.94
CA CYS A 325 -8.27 4.89 4.84
C CYS A 325 -7.35 6.02 5.34
N ALA A 326 -7.76 6.74 6.38
CA ALA A 326 -6.98 7.84 6.96
C ALA A 326 -5.66 7.37 7.59
N TYR A 327 -5.66 6.20 8.24
CA TYR A 327 -4.50 5.62 8.91
C TYR A 327 -3.43 5.13 7.93
N ALA A 328 -3.84 4.44 6.85
CA ALA A 328 -2.92 3.63 6.05
C ALA A 328 -2.69 4.15 4.62
N PHE A 329 -3.38 5.22 4.19
CA PHE A 329 -3.32 5.65 2.79
C PHE A 329 -3.01 7.15 2.65
N LYS A 330 -2.29 7.50 1.57
CA LYS A 330 -1.89 8.87 1.26
C LYS A 330 -3.03 9.71 0.71
N HIS A 331 -4.03 9.06 0.10
CA HIS A 331 -5.21 9.70 -0.49
C HIS A 331 -6.52 9.05 0.00
N PRO A 332 -6.86 9.22 1.28
CA PRO A 332 -8.16 8.78 1.82
C PRO A 332 -9.31 9.64 1.25
N PRO A 333 -10.58 9.22 1.38
CA PRO A 333 -11.75 10.02 0.99
C PRO A 333 -11.74 11.44 1.57
N ASN A 334 -11.22 11.60 2.78
CA ASN A 334 -10.99 12.90 3.43
C ASN A 334 -9.62 12.92 4.07
N LEU A 335 -8.81 13.91 3.71
CA LEU A 335 -7.51 14.13 4.35
C LEU A 335 -7.70 14.70 5.76
N VAL A 336 -7.02 14.09 6.71
CA VAL A 336 -7.02 14.53 8.12
C VAL A 336 -5.57 14.60 8.64
N PRO A 337 -5.30 15.41 9.69
CA PRO A 337 -4.02 15.39 10.36
C PRO A 337 -3.64 14.01 10.89
N LEU A 338 -2.33 13.73 11.01
CA LEU A 338 -1.82 12.41 11.39
C LEU A 338 -2.38 11.95 12.74
N GLU A 339 -2.39 12.82 13.75
CA GLU A 339 -2.92 12.52 15.08
C GLU A 339 -4.42 12.20 15.09
N VAL A 340 -5.18 12.81 14.17
CA VAL A 340 -6.61 12.51 14.00
C VAL A 340 -6.78 11.13 13.38
N ALA A 341 -5.99 10.82 12.35
CA ALA A 341 -6.01 9.49 11.70
C ALA A 341 -5.66 8.37 12.69
N GLU A 342 -4.60 8.56 13.48
CA GLU A 342 -4.18 7.62 14.52
C GLU A 342 -5.28 7.40 15.58
N LYS A 343 -5.90 8.47 16.05
CA LYS A 343 -6.99 8.40 17.02
C LYS A 343 -8.21 7.66 16.44
N MET A 344 -8.63 8.02 15.23
CA MET A 344 -9.75 7.34 14.55
C MET A 344 -9.50 5.84 14.40
N PHE A 345 -8.29 5.46 14.01
CA PHE A 345 -7.93 4.04 13.87
C PHE A 345 -7.91 3.32 15.21
N ALA A 346 -7.31 3.92 16.25
CA ALA A 346 -7.28 3.33 17.58
C ALA A 346 -8.70 3.17 18.18
N GLU A 347 -9.59 4.13 17.98
CA GLU A 347 -11.00 4.04 18.40
C GLU A 347 -11.70 2.93 17.63
N PHE A 348 -11.53 2.88 16.29
CA PHE A 348 -12.08 1.82 15.46
C PHE A 348 -11.65 0.42 15.92
N ILE A 349 -10.41 0.21 16.34
CA ILE A 349 -9.96 -1.10 16.82
C ILE A 349 -10.54 -1.42 18.21
N ARG A 350 -10.59 -0.46 19.14
CA ARG A 350 -11.04 -0.65 20.53
C ARG A 350 -12.53 -0.99 20.69
N GLU A 351 -13.38 -0.57 19.78
CA GLU A 351 -14.81 -0.90 19.83
C GLU A 351 -15.10 -2.42 19.82
N MET A 352 -14.04 -3.26 19.88
CA MET A 352 -14.11 -4.72 20.03
C MET A 352 -14.00 -5.20 21.49
N GLU A 353 -13.50 -4.35 22.40
CA GLU A 353 -13.40 -4.67 23.84
C GLU A 353 -14.69 -4.25 24.62
#